data_1f24df398d869c4223f1004f493ebec7
#
_entry.id   1f24df398d869c4223f1004f493ebec7
#
_cell.length_a   1.000
_cell.length_b   1.000
_cell.length_c   1.000
_cell.angle_alpha   90.00
_cell.angle_beta   90.00
_cell.angle_gamma   90.00
#
_symmetry.space_group_name_H-M   'P 1'
#
loop_
_entity.id
_entity.type
_entity.pdbx_description
1 polymer ?
#
loop_
_entity_poly.entity_id
_entity_poly.type
_entity_poly.pdbx_seq_one_letter_code
_entity_poly.pdbx_strand_id
1 'polypeptide(L)'
;MSLLVLVALVPLLTAFIVMTGDRKEQERHARTGLLPIVASFLGSLATLIVVTSEGPITVQLYDPAAISNPAVPVGFYIDRLSAVMMVLITGVTTLIYRYSIGYMYQDRGYRRYLGMLALTTSVLLCMVTSANLAMLFLFWQMLSYLLFVLAHNHAHQPTLAGATNTFTLLRLSDAAFLGGIVLAYSLYGTLEFQPLFARAAESPVTLALWPSLGWEIDGVTAVTLLIFGGAMGKSAQFPIHTWLPRSLYAPTPVHALLHAGIINAGGFLLNRLAPLYGLSPATLHTVFVIGTLTAILGATMMLTQNDIKKTLGFSTIGQMGYMIMECGLGAFSLAVFHLIAHGLFKATVFLNCGNVIHKARQEPIFPRTDHDAEESELSTLTWSTGFLTTLLLPLVILLVTHGVLHIPLLESQGTLILLFFIWVTSSQAILSLTHLRAVASWKVSAAMLVTLMLVVFTYLFAVETFTHFLYPDPEEVASYFRAAALPRRLFDSLVVGTTLLTILGWFYLYARAHGRTIRIPGWVETFLQQLYVLFMNRLYLDQLYLKGGRLLLSVAHRLEKRLS
;
A
#
# COMPACT_ATOMS: atom_id res chain seq x y z
N MET A 1 24.56 -3.40 20.98
CA MET A 1 23.18 -3.76 20.56
C MET A 1 22.12 -2.77 21.04
N SER A 2 22.08 -2.38 22.32
CA SER A 2 21.09 -1.40 22.82
C SER A 2 21.11 -0.02 22.13
N LEU A 3 22.26 0.42 21.61
CA LEU A 3 22.40 1.67 20.87
C LEU A 3 21.61 1.70 19.54
N LEU A 4 21.39 0.56 18.89
CA LEU A 4 20.64 0.49 17.64
C LEU A 4 19.14 0.79 17.83
N VAL A 5 18.59 0.55 19.02
CA VAL A 5 17.21 0.93 19.37
C VAL A 5 17.04 2.44 19.40
N LEU A 6 18.09 3.17 19.79
CA LEU A 6 18.06 4.62 19.81
C LEU A 6 17.86 5.25 18.43
N VAL A 7 18.18 4.53 17.35
CA VAL A 7 17.95 4.98 15.96
C VAL A 7 16.51 5.42 15.74
N ALA A 8 15.54 4.73 16.36
CA ALA A 8 14.12 5.07 16.25
C ALA A 8 13.77 6.41 16.95
N LEU A 9 14.55 6.81 17.92
CA LEU A 9 14.33 8.04 18.71
C LEU A 9 15.15 9.24 18.20
N VAL A 10 16.19 9.01 17.41
CA VAL A 10 17.06 10.08 16.88
C VAL A 10 16.29 11.20 16.17
N PRO A 11 15.23 10.94 15.35
CA PRO A 11 14.47 12.02 14.72
C PRO A 11 13.76 12.95 15.72
N LEU A 12 13.54 12.55 16.99
CA LEU A 12 13.01 13.43 18.02
C LEU A 12 13.94 14.61 18.30
N LEU A 13 15.25 14.44 18.13
CA LEU A 13 16.21 15.54 18.25
C LEU A 13 15.94 16.63 17.21
N THR A 14 15.57 16.23 15.98
CA THR A 14 15.14 17.17 14.94
C THR A 14 13.89 17.93 15.38
N ALA A 15 12.88 17.22 15.89
CA ALA A 15 11.66 17.86 16.38
C ALA A 15 11.98 18.88 17.49
N PHE A 16 12.84 18.50 18.44
CA PHE A 16 13.29 19.39 19.51
C PHE A 16 14.03 20.63 18.95
N ILE A 17 15.06 20.45 18.13
CA ILE A 17 15.86 21.55 17.55
C ILE A 17 14.97 22.55 16.81
N VAL A 18 14.05 22.05 15.98
CA VAL A 18 13.23 22.90 15.11
C VAL A 18 12.10 23.59 15.90
N MET A 19 11.51 22.92 16.91
CA MET A 19 10.38 23.46 17.66
C MET A 19 10.82 24.44 18.76
N THR A 20 11.99 24.27 19.37
CA THR A 20 12.50 25.11 20.48
C THR A 20 13.41 26.24 20.01
N GLY A 21 14.04 26.12 18.82
CA GLY A 21 14.97 27.12 18.30
C GLY A 21 14.37 28.53 18.11
N ASP A 22 15.20 29.56 17.94
CA ASP A 22 14.74 30.95 17.72
C ASP A 22 14.00 31.07 16.37
N ARG A 23 12.91 31.86 16.38
CA ARG A 23 12.14 32.16 15.15
C ARG A 23 12.94 32.94 14.11
N LYS A 24 13.90 33.77 14.55
CA LYS A 24 14.75 34.54 13.63
C LYS A 24 15.72 33.67 12.84
N GLU A 25 16.12 32.52 13.38
CA GLU A 25 17.05 31.58 12.76
C GLU A 25 16.36 30.28 12.31
N GLN A 26 15.08 30.32 12.01
CA GLN A 26 14.28 29.13 11.68
C GLN A 26 14.86 28.29 10.52
N GLU A 27 15.47 28.93 9.52
CA GLU A 27 16.09 28.23 8.39
C GLU A 27 17.35 27.49 8.84
N ARG A 28 18.18 28.11 9.70
CA ARG A 28 19.37 27.45 10.27
C ARG A 28 18.97 26.22 11.08
N HIS A 29 17.97 26.35 11.94
CA HIS A 29 17.46 25.23 12.75
C HIS A 29 16.85 24.12 11.87
N ALA A 30 16.16 24.46 10.78
CA ALA A 30 15.67 23.48 9.82
C ALA A 30 16.81 22.72 9.13
N ARG A 31 17.86 23.43 8.70
CA ARG A 31 19.05 22.79 8.09
C ARG A 31 19.82 21.93 9.09
N THR A 32 20.01 22.42 10.33
CA THR A 32 20.64 21.65 11.41
C THR A 32 19.82 20.42 11.77
N GLY A 33 18.49 20.52 11.77
CA GLY A 33 17.57 19.41 12.02
C GLY A 33 17.62 18.30 10.98
N LEU A 34 18.22 18.51 9.82
CA LEU A 34 18.48 17.44 8.84
C LEU A 34 19.52 16.44 9.34
N LEU A 35 20.49 16.86 10.17
CA LEU A 35 21.56 15.98 10.64
C LEU A 35 21.06 14.77 11.43
N PRO A 36 20.19 14.89 12.45
CA PRO A 36 19.64 13.71 13.12
C PRO A 36 18.83 12.79 12.20
N ILE A 37 18.12 13.34 11.20
CA ILE A 37 17.38 12.52 10.23
C ILE A 37 18.36 11.66 9.41
N VAL A 38 19.44 12.26 8.89
CA VAL A 38 20.50 11.55 8.16
C VAL A 38 21.20 10.54 9.07
N ALA A 39 21.48 10.90 10.33
CA ALA A 39 22.09 10.00 11.31
C ALA A 39 21.17 8.78 11.58
N SER A 40 19.85 8.99 11.66
CA SER A 40 18.87 7.89 11.78
C SER A 40 18.88 6.99 10.54
N PHE A 41 19.04 7.54 9.33
CA PHE A 41 19.15 6.76 8.10
C PHE A 41 20.42 5.89 8.09
N LEU A 42 21.58 6.47 8.40
CA LEU A 42 22.83 5.73 8.49
C LEU A 42 22.79 4.66 9.60
N GLY A 43 22.18 4.99 10.74
CA GLY A 43 21.93 4.04 11.82
C GLY A 43 21.00 2.90 11.39
N SER A 44 19.98 3.16 10.57
CA SER A 44 19.10 2.13 10.03
C SER A 44 19.82 1.18 9.07
N LEU A 45 20.74 1.69 8.25
CA LEU A 45 21.60 0.88 7.39
C LEU A 45 22.53 -0.02 8.22
N ALA A 46 23.16 0.53 9.27
CA ALA A 46 23.98 -0.25 10.20
C ALA A 46 23.14 -1.34 10.89
N THR A 47 21.91 -1.01 11.32
CA THR A 47 20.97 -1.97 11.93
C THR A 47 20.63 -3.11 10.96
N LEU A 48 20.38 -2.79 9.69
CA LEU A 48 20.10 -3.81 8.66
C LEU A 48 21.29 -4.77 8.50
N ILE A 49 22.52 -4.26 8.47
CA ILE A 49 23.74 -5.09 8.37
C ILE A 49 23.86 -6.02 9.59
N VAL A 50 23.69 -5.48 10.80
CA VAL A 50 23.82 -6.26 12.05
C VAL A 50 22.73 -7.33 12.12
N VAL A 51 21.47 -7.00 11.86
CA VAL A 51 20.37 -7.97 11.89
C VAL A 51 20.53 -9.07 10.82
N THR A 52 21.13 -8.74 9.69
CA THR A 52 21.39 -9.73 8.64
C THR A 52 22.50 -10.71 9.03
N SER A 53 23.55 -10.25 9.73
CA SER A 53 24.71 -11.06 10.13
C SER A 53 24.53 -11.79 11.46
N GLU A 54 23.90 -11.17 12.45
CA GLU A 54 23.81 -11.67 13.82
C GLU A 54 22.40 -12.19 14.20
N GLY A 55 21.38 -11.90 13.36
CA GLY A 55 19.99 -12.28 13.63
C GLY A 55 19.16 -11.16 14.30
N PRO A 56 17.94 -11.48 14.72
CA PRO A 56 17.02 -10.50 15.29
C PRO A 56 17.49 -9.97 16.65
N ILE A 57 17.23 -8.67 16.90
CA ILE A 57 17.61 -7.97 18.14
C ILE A 57 16.35 -7.74 18.96
N THR A 58 16.34 -8.23 20.20
CA THR A 58 15.28 -7.96 21.18
C THR A 58 15.86 -7.14 22.32
N VAL A 59 15.21 -6.01 22.64
CA VAL A 59 15.56 -5.17 23.78
C VAL A 59 14.32 -4.94 24.62
N GLN A 60 14.30 -5.47 25.83
CA GLN A 60 13.26 -5.20 26.82
C GLN A 60 13.66 -3.98 27.64
N LEU A 61 12.81 -2.95 27.67
CA LEU A 61 12.97 -1.77 28.51
C LEU A 61 12.29 -1.93 29.86
N TYR A 62 11.19 -2.66 29.87
CA TYR A 62 10.40 -2.94 31.08
C TYR A 62 9.78 -4.33 30.96
N ASP A 63 10.03 -5.17 31.97
CA ASP A 63 9.42 -6.49 32.11
C ASP A 63 8.49 -6.50 33.34
N PRO A 64 7.16 -6.55 33.12
CA PRO A 64 6.21 -6.57 34.24
C PRO A 64 6.24 -7.88 35.04
N ALA A 65 6.75 -8.97 34.49
CA ALA A 65 6.91 -10.22 35.22
C ALA A 65 7.87 -10.09 36.41
N ALA A 66 8.83 -9.16 36.32
CA ALA A 66 9.74 -8.84 37.42
C ALA A 66 9.03 -8.18 38.64
N ILE A 67 7.80 -7.67 38.48
CA ILE A 67 7.04 -6.95 39.52
C ILE A 67 5.69 -7.62 39.83
N SER A 68 5.46 -8.86 39.38
CA SER A 68 4.21 -9.62 39.59
C SER A 68 2.94 -8.89 39.13
N ASN A 69 3.04 -8.07 38.08
CA ASN A 69 1.93 -7.28 37.54
C ASN A 69 1.57 -7.78 36.13
N PRO A 70 0.28 -7.95 35.78
CA PRO A 70 -0.15 -8.38 34.43
C PRO A 70 0.00 -7.29 33.35
N ALA A 71 0.93 -6.36 33.51
CA ALA A 71 1.19 -5.33 32.53
C ALA A 71 1.90 -5.90 31.29
N VAL A 72 1.71 -5.23 30.14
CA VAL A 72 2.33 -5.61 28.87
C VAL A 72 3.83 -5.20 28.90
N PRO A 73 4.77 -6.08 28.49
CA PRO A 73 6.18 -5.71 28.43
C PRO A 73 6.42 -4.59 27.42
N VAL A 74 7.33 -3.67 27.76
CA VAL A 74 7.73 -2.59 26.87
C VAL A 74 9.11 -2.92 26.31
N GLY A 75 9.20 -3.05 24.98
CA GLY A 75 10.46 -3.42 24.34
C GLY A 75 10.44 -3.22 22.84
N PHE A 76 11.57 -3.45 22.23
CA PHE A 76 11.77 -3.37 20.79
C PHE A 76 12.21 -4.73 20.24
N TYR A 77 11.65 -5.09 19.09
CA TYR A 77 12.00 -6.28 18.33
C TYR A 77 12.37 -5.88 16.90
N ILE A 78 13.63 -6.09 16.55
CA ILE A 78 14.18 -5.68 15.25
C ILE A 78 14.66 -6.93 14.53
N ASP A 79 13.90 -7.37 13.57
CA ASP A 79 14.21 -8.44 12.63
C ASP A 79 14.47 -7.87 11.23
N ARG A 80 14.65 -8.73 10.23
CA ARG A 80 14.88 -8.30 8.84
C ARG A 80 13.76 -7.43 8.30
N LEU A 81 12.50 -7.73 8.62
CA LEU A 81 11.34 -6.92 8.21
C LEU A 81 11.41 -5.51 8.84
N SER A 82 11.62 -5.42 10.16
CA SER A 82 11.79 -4.13 10.84
C SER A 82 12.95 -3.34 10.27
N ALA A 83 14.11 -3.97 10.08
CA ALA A 83 15.32 -3.30 9.62
C ALA A 83 15.15 -2.71 8.20
N VAL A 84 14.55 -3.46 7.27
CA VAL A 84 14.21 -2.98 5.91
C VAL A 84 13.24 -1.79 5.99
N MET A 85 12.20 -1.89 6.83
CA MET A 85 11.24 -0.80 7.01
C MET A 85 11.89 0.44 7.62
N MET A 86 12.82 0.29 8.55
CA MET A 86 13.59 1.40 9.12
C MET A 86 14.39 2.14 8.03
N VAL A 87 15.08 1.40 7.15
CA VAL A 87 15.83 1.98 6.03
C VAL A 87 14.90 2.73 5.07
N LEU A 88 13.76 2.13 4.71
CA LEU A 88 12.78 2.77 3.83
C LEU A 88 12.24 4.07 4.45
N ILE A 89 11.76 4.02 5.68
CA ILE A 89 11.16 5.16 6.37
C ILE A 89 12.16 6.31 6.52
N THR A 90 13.37 6.03 7.00
CA THR A 90 14.39 7.06 7.25
C THR A 90 14.95 7.62 5.95
N GLY A 91 15.17 6.79 4.92
CA GLY A 91 15.62 7.20 3.59
C GLY A 91 14.62 8.14 2.91
N VAL A 92 13.35 7.72 2.85
CA VAL A 92 12.28 8.56 2.27
C VAL A 92 12.08 9.84 3.08
N THR A 93 12.12 9.77 4.42
CA THR A 93 11.99 10.97 5.26
C THR A 93 13.14 11.94 5.04
N THR A 94 14.37 11.45 4.86
CA THR A 94 15.53 12.31 4.55
C THR A 94 15.28 13.14 3.29
N LEU A 95 14.80 12.51 2.23
CA LEU A 95 14.46 13.19 0.97
C LEU A 95 13.30 14.19 1.16
N ILE A 96 12.22 13.78 1.83
CA ILE A 96 11.05 14.63 2.09
C ILE A 96 11.42 15.81 2.97
N TYR A 97 12.20 15.59 4.03
CA TYR A 97 12.63 16.66 4.93
C TYR A 97 13.50 17.69 4.20
N ARG A 98 14.49 17.22 3.43
CA ARG A 98 15.35 18.09 2.60
C ARG A 98 14.55 18.92 1.59
N TYR A 99 13.58 18.29 0.92
CA TYR A 99 12.65 18.98 0.01
C TYR A 99 11.79 20.02 0.75
N SER A 100 11.28 19.67 1.93
CA SER A 100 10.37 20.49 2.72
C SER A 100 11.02 21.77 3.24
N ILE A 101 12.33 21.79 3.46
CA ILE A 101 13.08 22.99 3.85
C ILE A 101 12.85 24.13 2.85
N GLY A 102 12.89 23.85 1.56
CA GLY A 102 12.61 24.85 0.53
C GLY A 102 11.12 25.04 0.24
N TYR A 103 10.35 23.94 0.16
CA TYR A 103 8.93 23.98 -0.21
C TYR A 103 8.05 24.73 0.78
N MET A 104 8.30 24.57 2.09
CA MET A 104 7.53 25.20 3.16
C MET A 104 8.13 26.55 3.62
N TYR A 105 9.22 26.99 2.99
CA TYR A 105 9.88 28.26 3.33
C TYR A 105 8.87 29.43 3.27
N GLN A 106 8.89 30.30 4.29
CA GLN A 106 7.96 31.41 4.50
C GLN A 106 6.52 31.03 4.91
N ASP A 107 6.18 29.73 5.02
CA ASP A 107 4.88 29.33 5.57
C ASP A 107 4.83 29.62 7.09
N ARG A 108 3.69 30.11 7.59
CA ARG A 108 3.50 30.38 9.03
C ARG A 108 3.63 29.12 9.88
N GLY A 109 3.35 27.94 9.30
CA GLY A 109 3.45 26.62 9.92
C GLY A 109 4.79 25.94 9.80
N TYR A 110 5.83 26.58 9.23
CA TYR A 110 7.10 25.98 8.83
C TYR A 110 7.74 25.11 9.93
N ARG A 111 7.96 25.68 11.12
CA ARG A 111 8.58 24.98 12.24
C ARG A 111 7.73 23.83 12.76
N ARG A 112 6.44 24.09 12.96
CA ARG A 112 5.47 23.07 13.39
C ARG A 112 5.48 21.90 12.40
N TYR A 113 5.44 22.20 11.12
CA TYR A 113 5.43 21.18 10.07
C TYR A 113 6.68 20.28 10.11
N LEU A 114 7.88 20.88 10.10
CA LEU A 114 9.14 20.13 10.13
C LEU A 114 9.30 19.31 11.42
N GLY A 115 8.91 19.87 12.55
CA GLY A 115 8.94 19.17 13.83
C GLY A 115 7.95 17.99 13.88
N MET A 116 6.72 18.18 13.36
CA MET A 116 5.74 17.09 13.28
C MET A 116 6.14 16.02 12.27
N LEU A 117 6.81 16.38 11.17
CA LEU A 117 7.37 15.44 10.22
C LEU A 117 8.41 14.52 10.89
N ALA A 118 9.32 15.11 11.65
CA ALA A 118 10.34 14.37 12.39
C ALA A 118 9.74 13.48 13.50
N LEU A 119 8.75 14.00 14.24
CA LEU A 119 8.00 13.22 15.23
C LEU A 119 7.27 12.04 14.60
N THR A 120 6.64 12.25 13.45
CA THR A 120 5.96 11.18 12.69
C THR A 120 6.94 10.09 12.26
N THR A 121 8.16 10.48 11.89
CA THR A 121 9.22 9.52 11.54
C THR A 121 9.60 8.64 12.74
N SER A 122 9.82 9.23 13.91
CA SER A 122 10.09 8.46 15.15
C SER A 122 8.94 7.52 15.49
N VAL A 123 7.70 7.98 15.40
CA VAL A 123 6.52 7.13 15.67
C VAL A 123 6.41 5.96 14.68
N LEU A 124 6.70 6.20 13.39
CA LEU A 124 6.77 5.13 12.39
C LEU A 124 7.86 4.11 12.72
N LEU A 125 9.05 4.58 13.11
CA LEU A 125 10.15 3.70 13.50
C LEU A 125 9.81 2.88 14.74
N CYS A 126 9.24 3.50 15.78
CA CYS A 126 8.78 2.79 16.98
C CYS A 126 7.68 1.77 16.66
N MET A 127 6.77 2.08 15.71
CA MET A 127 5.73 1.16 15.28
C MET A 127 6.32 -0.10 14.63
N VAL A 128 7.25 0.07 13.69
CA VAL A 128 7.82 -1.08 12.96
C VAL A 128 8.78 -1.91 13.79
N THR A 129 9.31 -1.37 14.89
CA THR A 129 10.20 -2.05 15.83
C THR A 129 9.51 -2.49 17.12
N SER A 130 8.19 -2.33 17.25
CA SER A 130 7.43 -2.76 18.44
C SER A 130 7.59 -4.26 18.69
N ALA A 131 7.78 -4.65 19.96
CA ALA A 131 7.96 -6.04 20.35
C ALA A 131 6.64 -6.82 20.49
N ASN A 132 5.51 -6.11 20.58
CA ASN A 132 4.20 -6.74 20.79
C ASN A 132 3.06 -5.93 20.14
N LEU A 133 1.88 -6.54 20.06
CA LEU A 133 0.68 -5.96 19.45
C LEU A 133 0.19 -4.70 20.19
N ALA A 134 0.32 -4.60 21.50
CA ALA A 134 -0.14 -3.44 22.25
C ALA A 134 0.70 -2.19 21.98
N MET A 135 2.04 -2.32 21.96
CA MET A 135 2.93 -1.23 21.57
C MET A 135 2.72 -0.83 20.10
N LEU A 136 2.60 -1.79 19.20
CA LEU A 136 2.31 -1.54 17.80
C LEU A 136 1.01 -0.73 17.68
N PHE A 137 -0.06 -1.10 18.38
CA PHE A 137 -1.33 -0.39 18.39
C PHE A 137 -1.20 1.03 18.97
N LEU A 138 -0.42 1.23 20.03
CA LEU A 138 -0.17 2.55 20.60
C LEU A 138 0.44 3.51 19.55
N PHE A 139 1.53 3.09 18.90
CA PHE A 139 2.16 3.89 17.85
C PHE A 139 1.30 4.04 16.61
N TRP A 140 0.50 3.04 16.28
CA TRP A 140 -0.53 3.09 15.24
C TRP A 140 -1.56 4.19 15.51
N GLN A 141 -2.00 4.37 16.76
CA GLN A 141 -2.91 5.43 17.18
C GLN A 141 -2.23 6.81 17.09
N MET A 142 -0.99 6.91 17.60
CA MET A 142 -0.21 8.14 17.51
C MET A 142 -0.03 8.58 16.05
N LEU A 143 0.22 7.63 15.16
CA LEU A 143 0.37 7.90 13.72
C LEU A 143 -0.90 8.48 13.09
N SER A 144 -2.10 8.00 13.46
CA SER A 144 -3.37 8.56 13.00
C SER A 144 -3.58 9.99 13.49
N TYR A 145 -3.21 10.27 14.74
CA TYR A 145 -3.28 11.61 15.31
C TYR A 145 -2.30 12.57 14.61
N LEU A 146 -1.06 12.14 14.40
CA LEU A 146 -0.06 12.95 13.71
C LEU A 146 -0.43 13.23 12.26
N LEU A 147 -1.05 12.28 11.57
CA LEU A 147 -1.60 12.51 10.23
C LEU A 147 -2.67 13.60 10.26
N PHE A 148 -3.58 13.57 11.23
CA PHE A 148 -4.56 14.64 11.42
C PHE A 148 -3.88 15.99 11.63
N VAL A 149 -2.88 16.08 12.53
CA VAL A 149 -2.16 17.31 12.84
C VAL A 149 -1.38 17.85 11.63
N LEU A 150 -0.79 16.97 10.81
CA LEU A 150 -0.07 17.36 9.59
C LEU A 150 -1.01 17.79 8.46
N ALA A 151 -2.19 17.20 8.38
CA ALA A 151 -3.12 17.44 7.28
C ALA A 151 -4.09 18.59 7.54
N HIS A 152 -4.39 18.95 8.82
CA HIS A 152 -5.40 19.95 9.11
C HIS A 152 -4.89 21.39 8.97
N ASN A 153 -5.79 22.27 8.52
CA ASN A 153 -5.59 23.73 8.50
C ASN A 153 -6.91 24.40 8.88
N HIS A 154 -6.93 25.07 10.03
CA HIS A 154 -8.12 25.76 10.55
C HIS A 154 -8.58 26.91 9.65
N ALA A 155 -7.66 27.54 8.92
CA ALA A 155 -7.99 28.65 8.03
C ALA A 155 -8.65 28.19 6.70
N HIS A 156 -8.61 26.89 6.38
CA HIS A 156 -9.15 26.35 5.13
C HIS A 156 -10.13 25.19 5.42
N GLN A 157 -11.42 25.50 5.39
CA GLN A 157 -12.51 24.59 5.74
C GLN A 157 -12.46 23.21 5.02
N PRO A 158 -12.21 23.13 3.70
CA PRO A 158 -12.10 21.84 3.01
C PRO A 158 -10.97 20.96 3.58
N THR A 159 -9.84 21.55 3.96
CA THR A 159 -8.70 20.84 4.56
C THR A 159 -9.06 20.30 5.94
N LEU A 160 -9.71 21.11 6.77
CA LEU A 160 -10.17 20.69 8.10
C LEU A 160 -11.20 19.56 8.00
N ALA A 161 -12.19 19.70 7.13
CA ALA A 161 -13.22 18.68 6.89
C ALA A 161 -12.61 17.37 6.38
N GLY A 162 -11.63 17.43 5.46
CA GLY A 162 -10.90 16.27 4.96
C GLY A 162 -10.09 15.57 6.05
N ALA A 163 -9.34 16.32 6.86
CA ALA A 163 -8.56 15.79 7.97
C ALA A 163 -9.45 15.13 9.05
N THR A 164 -10.56 15.77 9.42
CA THR A 164 -11.54 15.24 10.39
C THR A 164 -12.19 13.96 9.88
N ASN A 165 -12.61 13.93 8.61
CA ASN A 165 -13.18 12.74 7.99
C ASN A 165 -12.18 11.57 7.98
N THR A 166 -10.93 11.84 7.60
CA THR A 166 -9.83 10.87 7.63
C THR A 166 -9.65 10.30 9.04
N PHE A 167 -9.56 11.17 10.04
CA PHE A 167 -9.39 10.75 11.43
C PHE A 167 -10.55 9.88 11.92
N THR A 168 -11.81 10.26 11.64
CA THR A 168 -13.00 9.53 12.06
C THR A 168 -13.09 8.13 11.44
N LEU A 169 -12.84 8.02 10.11
CA LEU A 169 -12.87 6.72 9.43
C LEU A 169 -11.76 5.79 9.92
N LEU A 170 -10.58 6.32 10.20
CA LEU A 170 -9.49 5.53 10.79
C LEU A 170 -9.83 5.05 12.20
N ARG A 171 -10.56 5.82 13.04
CA ARG A 171 -11.01 5.38 14.36
C ARG A 171 -11.96 4.18 14.29
N LEU A 172 -12.84 4.16 13.30
CA LEU A 172 -13.76 3.03 13.12
C LEU A 172 -13.01 1.71 12.84
N SER A 173 -12.01 1.75 11.96
CA SER A 173 -11.19 0.56 11.67
C SER A 173 -10.26 0.19 12.83
N ASP A 174 -9.75 1.18 13.54
CA ASP A 174 -8.89 0.94 14.71
C ASP A 174 -9.65 0.27 15.86
N ALA A 175 -10.98 0.47 15.98
CA ALA A 175 -11.81 -0.24 16.95
C ALA A 175 -11.85 -1.76 16.66
N ALA A 176 -11.90 -2.16 15.39
CA ALA A 176 -11.78 -3.56 15.01
C ALA A 176 -10.41 -4.13 15.38
N PHE A 177 -9.33 -3.39 15.10
CA PHE A 177 -7.97 -3.80 15.47
C PHE A 177 -7.84 -4.00 16.99
N LEU A 178 -8.35 -3.05 17.80
CA LEU A 178 -8.36 -3.18 19.26
C LEU A 178 -9.16 -4.41 19.71
N GLY A 179 -10.31 -4.67 19.10
CA GLY A 179 -11.09 -5.88 19.34
C GLY A 179 -10.29 -7.15 19.07
N GLY A 180 -9.51 -7.18 17.97
CA GLY A 180 -8.62 -8.29 17.66
C GLY A 180 -7.51 -8.48 18.69
N ILE A 181 -6.93 -7.39 19.21
CA ILE A 181 -5.89 -7.44 20.26
C ILE A 181 -6.48 -7.99 21.57
N VAL A 182 -7.62 -7.46 21.99
CA VAL A 182 -8.30 -7.93 23.22
C VAL A 182 -8.66 -9.41 23.12
N LEU A 183 -9.19 -9.82 21.97
CA LEU A 183 -9.52 -11.22 21.73
C LEU A 183 -8.27 -12.12 21.73
N ALA A 184 -7.18 -11.69 21.07
CA ALA A 184 -5.92 -12.42 21.06
C ALA A 184 -5.36 -12.61 22.48
N TYR A 185 -5.40 -11.56 23.31
CA TYR A 185 -4.97 -11.65 24.70
C TYR A 185 -5.88 -12.60 25.52
N SER A 186 -7.19 -12.53 25.31
CA SER A 186 -8.16 -13.37 26.01
C SER A 186 -7.99 -14.86 25.69
N LEU A 187 -7.64 -15.19 24.44
CA LEU A 187 -7.50 -16.58 23.99
C LEU A 187 -6.11 -17.15 24.30
N TYR A 188 -5.06 -16.36 24.10
CA TYR A 188 -3.68 -16.83 24.14
C TYR A 188 -2.85 -16.30 25.31
N GLY A 189 -3.38 -15.35 26.12
CA GLY A 189 -2.74 -14.84 27.34
C GLY A 189 -1.44 -14.07 27.09
N THR A 190 -1.14 -13.69 25.84
CA THR A 190 0.06 -12.93 25.45
C THR A 190 -0.19 -12.07 24.24
N LEU A 191 0.56 -10.95 24.13
CA LEU A 191 0.56 -10.07 22.96
C LEU A 191 1.94 -9.98 22.30
N GLU A 192 2.97 -10.64 22.86
CA GLU A 192 4.28 -10.73 22.24
C GLU A 192 4.22 -11.63 21.02
N PHE A 193 4.89 -11.23 19.93
CA PHE A 193 4.72 -11.89 18.62
C PHE A 193 5.08 -13.36 18.65
N GLN A 194 6.28 -13.73 19.09
CA GLN A 194 6.74 -15.11 19.04
C GLN A 194 5.94 -16.05 19.95
N PRO A 195 5.68 -15.70 21.24
CA PRO A 195 4.81 -16.51 22.11
C PRO A 195 3.36 -16.60 21.59
N LEU A 196 2.82 -15.52 20.97
CA LEU A 196 1.48 -15.52 20.39
C LEU A 196 1.39 -16.52 19.23
N PHE A 197 2.36 -16.52 18.33
CA PHE A 197 2.37 -17.43 17.18
C PHE A 197 2.47 -18.90 17.61
N ALA A 198 3.35 -19.20 18.58
CA ALA A 198 3.50 -20.54 19.12
C ALA A 198 2.21 -21.05 19.77
N ARG A 199 1.61 -20.25 20.68
CA ARG A 199 0.36 -20.64 21.36
C ARG A 199 -0.81 -20.77 20.40
N ALA A 200 -0.93 -19.90 19.40
CA ALA A 200 -1.99 -20.00 18.40
C ALA A 200 -1.88 -21.28 17.55
N ALA A 201 -0.65 -21.73 17.25
CA ALA A 201 -0.41 -22.96 16.51
C ALA A 201 -0.66 -24.21 17.35
N GLU A 202 -0.30 -24.19 18.65
CA GLU A 202 -0.41 -25.35 19.56
C GLU A 202 -1.84 -25.56 20.10
N SER A 203 -2.63 -24.48 20.25
CA SER A 203 -3.92 -24.50 20.92
C SER A 203 -5.03 -23.94 20.05
N PRO A 204 -5.57 -24.72 19.09
CA PRO A 204 -6.70 -24.28 18.30
C PRO A 204 -7.93 -24.09 19.22
N VAL A 205 -8.51 -22.90 19.23
CA VAL A 205 -9.68 -22.54 20.04
C VAL A 205 -10.84 -22.22 19.13
N THR A 206 -12.00 -22.84 19.36
CA THR A 206 -13.23 -22.55 18.63
C THR A 206 -14.14 -21.66 19.46
N LEU A 207 -14.67 -20.60 18.84
CA LEU A 207 -15.58 -19.65 19.46
C LEU A 207 -16.99 -19.85 18.94
N ALA A 208 -17.95 -20.07 19.84
CA ALA A 208 -19.36 -20.12 19.49
C ALA A 208 -19.91 -18.70 19.32
N LEU A 209 -20.17 -18.27 18.08
CA LEU A 209 -20.76 -16.96 17.77
C LEU A 209 -22.25 -16.94 18.08
N TRP A 210 -22.94 -18.03 17.80
CA TRP A 210 -24.37 -18.18 18.05
C TRP A 210 -24.68 -19.62 18.46
N PRO A 211 -24.61 -19.94 19.76
CA PRO A 211 -24.76 -21.33 20.24
C PRO A 211 -26.05 -22.01 19.79
N SER A 212 -27.15 -21.27 19.73
CA SER A 212 -28.47 -21.81 19.33
C SER A 212 -28.55 -22.15 17.82
N LEU A 213 -27.67 -21.59 16.98
CA LEU A 213 -27.62 -21.85 15.54
C LEU A 213 -26.42 -22.74 15.16
N GLY A 214 -25.59 -23.15 16.13
CA GLY A 214 -24.39 -23.95 15.89
C GLY A 214 -23.32 -23.20 15.09
N TRP A 215 -23.33 -21.86 15.10
CA TRP A 215 -22.33 -21.06 14.38
C TRP A 215 -21.09 -20.90 15.21
N GLU A 216 -20.03 -21.48 14.70
CA GLU A 216 -18.70 -21.47 15.31
C GLU A 216 -17.69 -20.84 14.38
N ILE A 217 -16.69 -20.18 14.94
CA ILE A 217 -15.54 -19.63 14.22
C ILE A 217 -14.26 -20.03 14.96
N ASP A 218 -13.22 -20.36 14.19
CA ASP A 218 -11.92 -20.57 14.77
C ASP A 218 -11.36 -19.26 15.38
N GLY A 219 -10.75 -19.36 16.57
CA GLY A 219 -10.26 -18.20 17.31
C GLY A 219 -9.20 -17.41 16.57
N VAL A 220 -8.28 -18.09 15.88
CA VAL A 220 -7.27 -17.43 15.04
C VAL A 220 -7.94 -16.65 13.90
N THR A 221 -8.96 -17.24 13.28
CA THR A 221 -9.74 -16.61 12.22
C THR A 221 -10.46 -15.36 12.73
N ALA A 222 -11.09 -15.41 13.90
CA ALA A 222 -11.75 -14.25 14.50
C ALA A 222 -10.75 -13.12 14.80
N VAL A 223 -9.60 -13.44 15.40
CA VAL A 223 -8.52 -12.49 15.71
C VAL A 223 -7.99 -11.85 14.44
N THR A 224 -7.63 -12.64 13.44
CA THR A 224 -7.01 -12.16 12.20
C THR A 224 -7.97 -11.33 11.36
N LEU A 225 -9.27 -11.66 11.29
CA LEU A 225 -10.29 -10.85 10.63
C LEU A 225 -10.48 -9.48 11.30
N LEU A 226 -10.51 -9.43 12.64
CA LEU A 226 -10.61 -8.17 13.38
C LEU A 226 -9.38 -7.29 13.18
N ILE A 227 -8.17 -7.87 13.22
CA ILE A 227 -6.91 -7.16 12.94
C ILE A 227 -6.89 -6.67 11.49
N PHE A 228 -7.36 -7.49 10.55
CA PHE A 228 -7.49 -7.09 9.14
C PHE A 228 -8.43 -5.90 8.96
N GLY A 229 -9.53 -5.83 9.72
CA GLY A 229 -10.42 -4.66 9.75
C GLY A 229 -9.66 -3.36 10.06
N GLY A 230 -8.69 -3.41 10.99
CA GLY A 230 -7.78 -2.30 11.27
C GLY A 230 -6.83 -1.97 10.10
N ALA A 231 -6.24 -2.98 9.49
CA ALA A 231 -5.36 -2.85 8.33
C ALA A 231 -6.09 -2.23 7.13
N MET A 232 -7.36 -2.61 6.88
CA MET A 232 -8.21 -2.05 5.83
C MET A 232 -8.33 -0.53 5.92
N GLY A 233 -8.47 0.03 7.12
CA GLY A 233 -8.56 1.47 7.32
C GLY A 233 -7.28 2.18 6.91
N LYS A 234 -6.12 1.78 7.47
CA LYS A 234 -4.83 2.41 7.17
C LYS A 234 -4.43 2.29 5.71
N SER A 235 -4.60 1.10 5.12
CA SER A 235 -4.25 0.85 3.72
C SER A 235 -5.39 1.15 2.74
N ALA A 236 -6.36 1.96 3.14
CA ALA A 236 -7.43 2.48 2.30
C ALA A 236 -8.13 1.40 1.44
N GLN A 237 -8.48 0.27 2.07
CA GLN A 237 -9.19 -0.81 1.38
C GLN A 237 -10.69 -0.52 1.26
N PHE A 238 -11.30 -1.01 0.20
CA PHE A 238 -12.76 -0.94 0.03
C PHE A 238 -13.47 -1.69 1.18
N PRO A 239 -14.55 -1.13 1.75
CA PRO A 239 -15.18 0.15 1.42
C PRO A 239 -14.57 1.39 2.14
N ILE A 240 -13.63 1.24 3.06
CA ILE A 240 -13.11 2.29 3.97
C ILE A 240 -12.09 3.24 3.29
N HIS A 241 -11.89 3.15 1.96
CA HIS A 241 -10.87 3.90 1.20
C HIS A 241 -11.15 5.39 1.01
N THR A 242 -12.38 5.86 1.27
CA THR A 242 -12.86 7.20 0.87
C THR A 242 -12.14 8.36 1.57
N TRP A 243 -11.43 8.09 2.66
CA TRP A 243 -10.65 9.10 3.36
C TRP A 243 -9.42 9.59 2.56
N LEU A 244 -8.80 8.71 1.76
CA LEU A 244 -7.55 9.01 1.07
C LEU A 244 -7.72 10.13 0.02
N PRO A 245 -8.70 10.09 -0.90
CA PRO A 245 -8.93 11.19 -1.83
C PRO A 245 -9.35 12.51 -1.15
N ARG A 246 -9.83 12.48 0.09
CA ARG A 246 -10.22 13.68 0.86
C ARG A 246 -9.04 14.30 1.60
N SER A 247 -7.98 13.55 1.88
CA SER A 247 -6.77 14.06 2.52
C SER A 247 -5.90 14.93 1.60
N LEU A 248 -6.19 15.00 0.29
CA LEU A 248 -5.35 15.60 -0.75
C LEU A 248 -5.20 17.13 -0.68
N TYR A 249 -5.87 17.80 0.24
CA TYR A 249 -5.70 19.23 0.51
C TYR A 249 -4.45 19.57 1.33
N ALA A 250 -3.80 18.59 1.94
CA ALA A 250 -2.56 18.77 2.67
C ALA A 250 -1.39 19.18 1.75
N PRO A 251 -0.29 19.75 2.30
CA PRO A 251 0.93 20.04 1.55
C PRO A 251 1.51 18.81 0.84
N THR A 252 2.09 19.00 -0.34
CA THR A 252 2.62 17.91 -1.17
C THR A 252 3.61 17.00 -0.44
N PRO A 253 4.54 17.50 0.40
CA PRO A 253 5.44 16.61 1.14
C PRO A 253 4.74 15.74 2.20
N VAL A 254 3.58 16.18 2.74
CA VAL A 254 2.74 15.32 3.61
C VAL A 254 2.21 14.13 2.83
N HIS A 255 1.80 14.36 1.58
CA HIS A 255 1.36 13.26 0.72
C HIS A 255 2.50 12.30 0.40
N ALA A 256 3.69 12.80 0.12
CA ALA A 256 4.85 11.94 -0.10
C ALA A 256 5.09 11.01 1.11
N LEU A 257 5.05 11.55 2.35
CA LEU A 257 5.17 10.75 3.57
C LEU A 257 3.99 9.79 3.77
N LEU A 258 2.75 10.26 3.52
CA LEU A 258 1.54 9.44 3.63
C LEU A 258 1.63 8.21 2.73
N HIS A 259 2.00 8.40 1.47
CA HIS A 259 2.04 7.34 0.47
C HIS A 259 3.29 6.45 0.57
N ALA A 260 4.40 6.95 1.12
CA ALA A 260 5.62 6.17 1.30
C ALA A 260 5.71 5.46 2.68
N GLY A 261 4.97 5.92 3.68
CA GLY A 261 5.06 5.42 5.05
C GLY A 261 3.72 5.00 5.64
N ILE A 262 2.82 5.96 5.83
CA ILE A 262 1.62 5.77 6.67
C ILE A 262 0.63 4.76 6.09
N ILE A 263 0.35 4.84 4.79
CA ILE A 263 -0.62 3.96 4.11
C ILE A 263 -0.11 2.51 4.02
N ASN A 264 1.19 2.33 4.07
CA ASN A 264 1.84 1.03 4.01
C ASN A 264 1.71 0.24 5.33
N ALA A 265 1.27 0.90 6.42
CA ALA A 265 1.19 0.30 7.74
C ALA A 265 0.28 -0.94 7.80
N GLY A 266 -0.81 -0.99 7.01
CA GLY A 266 -1.66 -2.18 6.95
C GLY A 266 -0.97 -3.38 6.33
N GLY A 267 -0.25 -3.20 5.21
CA GLY A 267 0.57 -4.26 4.62
C GLY A 267 1.72 -4.70 5.53
N PHE A 268 2.37 -3.76 6.21
CA PHE A 268 3.35 -4.08 7.24
C PHE A 268 2.74 -4.92 8.37
N LEU A 269 1.54 -4.57 8.87
CA LEU A 269 0.85 -5.30 9.92
C LEU A 269 0.55 -6.75 9.52
N LEU A 270 0.05 -6.98 8.30
CA LEU A 270 -0.20 -8.33 7.80
C LEU A 270 1.10 -9.13 7.70
N ASN A 271 2.17 -8.52 7.21
CA ASN A 271 3.49 -9.17 7.12
C ASN A 271 4.07 -9.47 8.50
N ARG A 272 3.93 -8.56 9.48
CA ARG A 272 4.37 -8.80 10.87
C ARG A 272 3.65 -9.98 11.50
N LEU A 273 2.40 -10.20 11.12
CA LEU A 273 1.55 -11.27 11.63
C LEU A 273 1.38 -12.43 10.63
N ALA A 274 2.26 -12.53 9.62
CA ALA A 274 2.18 -13.58 8.61
C ALA A 274 2.07 -15.00 9.21
N PRO A 275 2.81 -15.38 10.28
CA PRO A 275 2.63 -16.69 10.91
C PRO A 275 1.22 -16.93 11.44
N LEU A 276 0.57 -15.88 11.98
CA LEU A 276 -0.80 -15.99 12.49
C LEU A 276 -1.82 -16.09 11.34
N TYR A 277 -1.61 -15.30 10.26
CA TYR A 277 -2.45 -15.37 9.05
C TYR A 277 -2.32 -16.71 8.33
N GLY A 278 -1.12 -17.31 8.32
CA GLY A 278 -0.88 -18.63 7.76
C GLY A 278 -1.67 -19.76 8.44
N LEU A 279 -2.12 -19.56 9.68
CA LEU A 279 -3.00 -20.49 10.38
C LEU A 279 -4.49 -20.32 10.03
N SER A 280 -4.88 -19.27 9.28
CA SER A 280 -6.28 -18.98 8.94
C SER A 280 -6.52 -18.82 7.42
N PRO A 281 -6.73 -19.92 6.68
CA PRO A 281 -7.08 -19.87 5.26
C PRO A 281 -8.29 -18.97 4.95
N ALA A 282 -9.31 -19.00 5.79
CA ALA A 282 -10.52 -18.19 5.62
C ALA A 282 -10.22 -16.69 5.66
N THR A 283 -9.31 -16.25 6.53
CA THR A 283 -8.87 -14.85 6.57
C THR A 283 -8.04 -14.51 5.34
N LEU A 284 -7.10 -15.37 4.93
CA LEU A 284 -6.31 -15.14 3.72
C LEU A 284 -7.18 -15.00 2.49
N HIS A 285 -8.21 -15.84 2.31
CA HIS A 285 -9.17 -15.70 1.22
C HIS A 285 -9.96 -14.38 1.29
N THR A 286 -10.35 -13.93 2.50
CA THR A 286 -11.02 -12.65 2.70
C THR A 286 -10.09 -11.48 2.33
N VAL A 287 -8.84 -11.53 2.76
CA VAL A 287 -7.78 -10.56 2.42
C VAL A 287 -7.58 -10.49 0.90
N PHE A 288 -7.51 -11.65 0.24
CA PHE A 288 -7.39 -11.76 -1.22
C PHE A 288 -8.57 -11.09 -1.94
N VAL A 289 -9.80 -11.40 -1.55
CA VAL A 289 -11.01 -10.87 -2.19
C VAL A 289 -11.10 -9.35 -2.02
N ILE A 290 -10.90 -8.84 -0.80
CA ILE A 290 -10.95 -7.40 -0.52
C ILE A 290 -9.81 -6.66 -1.24
N GLY A 291 -8.61 -7.21 -1.23
CA GLY A 291 -7.45 -6.67 -1.95
C GLY A 291 -7.70 -6.57 -3.45
N THR A 292 -8.17 -7.66 -4.06
CA THR A 292 -8.50 -7.72 -5.49
C THR A 292 -9.59 -6.72 -5.86
N LEU A 293 -10.68 -6.67 -5.09
CA LEU A 293 -11.77 -5.70 -5.31
C LEU A 293 -11.24 -4.26 -5.22
N THR A 294 -10.42 -3.96 -4.22
CA THR A 294 -9.81 -2.64 -4.04
C THR A 294 -8.87 -2.28 -5.19
N ALA A 295 -8.06 -3.24 -5.67
CA ALA A 295 -7.15 -3.05 -6.80
C ALA A 295 -7.92 -2.67 -8.07
N ILE A 296 -8.96 -3.42 -8.40
CA ILE A 296 -9.80 -3.16 -9.59
C ILE A 296 -10.52 -1.82 -9.47
N LEU A 297 -11.18 -1.54 -8.34
CA LEU A 297 -11.92 -0.30 -8.13
C LEU A 297 -10.98 0.91 -8.14
N GLY A 298 -9.82 0.83 -7.48
CA GLY A 298 -8.83 1.90 -7.44
C GLY A 298 -8.29 2.22 -8.84
N ALA A 299 -7.89 1.20 -9.60
CA ALA A 299 -7.40 1.36 -10.97
C ALA A 299 -8.46 1.95 -11.90
N THR A 300 -9.72 1.49 -11.81
CA THR A 300 -10.82 2.00 -12.64
C THR A 300 -11.18 3.44 -12.28
N MET A 301 -11.30 3.76 -10.99
CA MET A 301 -11.60 5.12 -10.55
C MET A 301 -10.47 6.11 -10.88
N MET A 302 -9.20 5.67 -10.89
CA MET A 302 -8.06 6.48 -11.33
C MET A 302 -8.27 7.02 -12.75
N LEU A 303 -8.76 6.20 -13.67
CA LEU A 303 -8.98 6.55 -15.07
C LEU A 303 -10.13 7.56 -15.29
N THR A 304 -11.01 7.71 -14.31
CA THR A 304 -12.19 8.61 -14.40
C THR A 304 -11.97 9.97 -13.73
N GLN A 305 -10.80 10.22 -13.12
CA GLN A 305 -10.53 11.48 -12.41
C GLN A 305 -9.86 12.51 -13.31
N ASN A 306 -10.30 13.77 -13.20
CA ASN A 306 -9.73 14.91 -13.94
C ASN A 306 -8.69 15.73 -13.13
N ASP A 307 -8.42 15.34 -11.88
CA ASP A 307 -7.49 16.02 -10.97
C ASP A 307 -6.27 15.12 -10.73
N ILE A 308 -5.06 15.65 -10.98
CA ILE A 308 -3.80 14.90 -10.87
C ILE A 308 -3.63 14.28 -9.46
N LYS A 309 -3.91 15.05 -8.40
CA LYS A 309 -3.78 14.55 -7.03
C LYS A 309 -4.79 13.43 -6.74
N LYS A 310 -6.04 13.59 -7.22
CA LYS A 310 -7.06 12.54 -7.07
C LYS A 310 -6.69 11.30 -7.86
N THR A 311 -6.24 11.44 -9.10
CA THR A 311 -5.72 10.34 -9.92
C THR A 311 -4.61 9.59 -9.20
N LEU A 312 -3.63 10.29 -8.63
CA LEU A 312 -2.55 9.70 -7.84
C LEU A 312 -3.06 9.02 -6.56
N GLY A 313 -4.07 9.59 -5.91
CA GLY A 313 -4.72 9.01 -4.74
C GLY A 313 -5.41 7.68 -5.07
N PHE A 314 -6.22 7.62 -6.14
CA PHE A 314 -6.85 6.38 -6.59
C PHE A 314 -5.86 5.36 -7.13
N SER A 315 -4.80 5.81 -7.82
CA SER A 315 -3.67 4.95 -8.16
C SER A 315 -3.06 4.29 -6.92
N THR A 316 -2.93 5.02 -5.82
CA THR A 316 -2.41 4.46 -4.57
C THR A 316 -3.41 3.48 -3.95
N ILE A 317 -4.72 3.76 -3.95
CA ILE A 317 -5.74 2.81 -3.48
C ILE A 317 -5.62 1.49 -4.26
N GLY A 318 -5.51 1.55 -5.58
CA GLY A 318 -5.30 0.37 -6.41
C GLY A 318 -4.05 -0.41 -6.05
N GLN A 319 -2.91 0.27 -5.86
CA GLN A 319 -1.64 -0.38 -5.48
C GLN A 319 -1.69 -0.98 -4.06
N MET A 320 -2.36 -0.31 -3.11
CA MET A 320 -2.59 -0.90 -1.79
C MET A 320 -3.53 -2.11 -1.86
N GLY A 321 -4.51 -2.10 -2.78
CA GLY A 321 -5.32 -3.28 -3.09
C GLY A 321 -4.46 -4.46 -3.57
N TYR A 322 -3.52 -4.21 -4.48
CA TYR A 322 -2.55 -5.21 -4.94
C TYR A 322 -1.71 -5.78 -3.79
N MET A 323 -1.12 -4.91 -2.97
CA MET A 323 -0.30 -5.32 -1.83
C MET A 323 -1.09 -6.21 -0.84
N ILE A 324 -2.35 -5.85 -0.55
CA ILE A 324 -3.22 -6.63 0.33
C ILE A 324 -3.61 -7.97 -0.35
N MET A 325 -3.87 -7.96 -1.64
CA MET A 325 -4.12 -9.17 -2.42
C MET A 325 -2.92 -10.13 -2.39
N GLU A 326 -1.70 -9.62 -2.54
CA GLU A 326 -0.45 -10.38 -2.41
C GLU A 326 -0.32 -11.05 -1.05
N CYS A 327 -0.65 -10.33 0.05
CA CYS A 327 -0.73 -10.92 1.40
C CYS A 327 -1.78 -12.05 1.45
N GLY A 328 -2.95 -11.85 0.83
CA GLY A 328 -4.03 -12.83 0.77
C GLY A 328 -3.70 -14.10 -0.03
N LEU A 329 -2.71 -14.02 -0.92
CA LEU A 329 -2.15 -15.16 -1.67
C LEU A 329 -1.03 -15.89 -0.92
N GLY A 330 -0.66 -15.43 0.28
CA GLY A 330 0.49 -15.92 1.02
C GLY A 330 1.85 -15.40 0.50
N ALA A 331 1.84 -14.49 -0.47
CA ALA A 331 3.06 -13.89 -1.05
C ALA A 331 3.54 -12.69 -0.22
N PHE A 332 3.77 -12.89 1.07
CA PHE A 332 4.11 -11.83 2.02
C PHE A 332 5.39 -11.07 1.66
N SER A 333 6.45 -11.76 1.22
CA SER A 333 7.70 -11.14 0.79
C SER A 333 7.49 -10.21 -0.41
N LEU A 334 6.66 -10.63 -1.37
CA LEU A 334 6.30 -9.82 -2.52
C LEU A 334 5.55 -8.56 -2.11
N ALA A 335 4.63 -8.66 -1.15
CA ALA A 335 3.90 -7.50 -0.61
C ALA A 335 4.84 -6.48 0.04
N VAL A 336 5.90 -6.93 0.76
CA VAL A 336 6.93 -6.01 1.30
C VAL A 336 7.77 -5.40 0.19
N PHE A 337 8.18 -6.18 -0.82
CA PHE A 337 8.92 -5.66 -1.97
C PHE A 337 8.10 -4.59 -2.71
N HIS A 338 6.82 -4.87 -2.96
CA HIS A 338 5.87 -3.93 -3.57
C HIS A 338 5.73 -2.64 -2.73
N LEU A 339 5.61 -2.78 -1.41
CA LEU A 339 5.53 -1.66 -0.47
C LEU A 339 6.75 -0.73 -0.60
N ILE A 340 7.96 -1.29 -0.69
CA ILE A 340 9.21 -0.53 -0.86
C ILE A 340 9.22 0.19 -2.21
N ALA A 341 9.00 -0.54 -3.29
CA ALA A 341 9.02 -0.01 -4.65
C ALA A 341 7.96 1.08 -4.85
N HIS A 342 6.72 0.82 -4.38
CA HIS A 342 5.62 1.77 -4.43
C HIS A 342 5.90 3.03 -3.59
N GLY A 343 6.44 2.86 -2.37
CA GLY A 343 6.78 3.97 -1.48
C GLY A 343 7.78 4.92 -2.12
N LEU A 344 8.87 4.42 -2.69
CA LEU A 344 9.89 5.19 -3.40
C LEU A 344 9.33 5.87 -4.65
N PHE A 345 8.59 5.15 -5.47
CA PHE A 345 7.97 5.67 -6.69
C PHE A 345 6.99 6.81 -6.37
N LYS A 346 6.07 6.60 -5.43
CA LYS A 346 5.06 7.61 -5.08
C LYS A 346 5.65 8.84 -4.41
N ALA A 347 6.64 8.68 -3.53
CA ALA A 347 7.36 9.82 -2.96
C ALA A 347 7.94 10.71 -4.07
N THR A 348 8.61 10.10 -5.06
CA THR A 348 9.19 10.82 -6.20
C THR A 348 8.13 11.53 -7.03
N VAL A 349 7.03 10.85 -7.38
CA VAL A 349 5.95 11.44 -8.19
C VAL A 349 5.27 12.60 -7.47
N PHE A 350 4.95 12.45 -6.17
CA PHE A 350 4.32 13.54 -5.41
C PHE A 350 5.25 14.74 -5.26
N LEU A 351 6.51 14.56 -4.97
CA LEU A 351 7.46 15.66 -4.86
C LEU A 351 7.64 16.42 -6.19
N ASN A 352 7.47 15.74 -7.33
CA ASN A 352 7.54 16.35 -8.66
C ASN A 352 6.25 17.01 -9.15
N CYS A 353 5.08 16.72 -8.54
CA CYS A 353 3.80 17.27 -9.00
C CYS A 353 3.75 18.80 -9.06
N GLY A 354 4.44 19.50 -8.16
CA GLY A 354 4.51 20.97 -8.17
C GLY A 354 5.18 21.54 -9.42
N ASN A 355 6.20 20.87 -9.94
CA ASN A 355 6.95 21.29 -11.13
C ASN A 355 6.15 21.09 -12.42
N VAL A 356 5.28 20.08 -12.48
CA VAL A 356 4.46 19.79 -13.67
C VAL A 356 3.51 20.95 -13.97
N ILE A 357 2.85 21.49 -12.94
CA ILE A 357 1.94 22.66 -13.10
C ILE A 357 2.72 23.88 -13.56
N HIS A 358 3.91 24.11 -13.01
CA HIS A 358 4.75 25.25 -13.39
C HIS A 358 5.24 25.13 -14.83
N LYS A 359 5.69 23.96 -15.26
CA LYS A 359 6.11 23.67 -16.64
C LYS A 359 4.95 23.81 -17.62
N ALA A 360 3.77 23.22 -17.30
CA ALA A 360 2.58 23.33 -18.16
C ALA A 360 2.10 24.77 -18.36
N ARG A 361 2.36 25.68 -17.41
CA ARG A 361 2.06 27.12 -17.56
C ARG A 361 3.10 27.86 -18.41
N GLN A 362 4.30 27.33 -18.56
CA GLN A 362 5.39 27.91 -19.35
C GLN A 362 5.42 27.37 -20.79
N GLU A 363 4.80 26.23 -21.07
CA GLU A 363 4.72 25.69 -22.41
C GLU A 363 3.76 26.56 -23.25
N PRO A 364 4.21 27.09 -24.38
CA PRO A 364 3.33 27.83 -25.28
C PRO A 364 2.24 26.89 -25.80
N ILE A 365 1.00 27.32 -25.72
CA ILE A 365 -0.15 26.61 -26.31
C ILE A 365 -0.11 26.84 -27.81
N PHE A 366 0.59 25.96 -28.55
CA PHE A 366 0.47 25.95 -30.00
C PHE A 366 -0.89 25.31 -30.37
N PRO A 367 -1.65 25.89 -31.30
CA PRO A 367 -2.78 25.20 -31.87
C PRO A 367 -2.29 23.89 -32.47
N ARG A 368 -2.87 22.76 -32.07
CA ARG A 368 -2.63 21.51 -32.79
C ARG A 368 -3.11 21.73 -34.22
N THR A 369 -2.19 21.72 -35.15
CA THR A 369 -2.54 21.70 -36.56
C THR A 369 -3.09 20.29 -36.84
N ASP A 370 -4.34 20.21 -37.31
CA ASP A 370 -5.03 18.95 -37.65
C ASP A 370 -4.38 18.17 -38.82
N HIS A 371 -3.18 18.54 -39.26
CA HIS A 371 -2.45 17.91 -40.34
C HIS A 371 -1.84 16.52 -40.00
N ASP A 372 -1.96 16.07 -38.74
CA ASP A 372 -1.48 14.72 -38.34
C ASP A 372 -2.58 13.64 -38.40
N ALA A 373 -3.76 13.95 -38.91
CA ALA A 373 -4.91 13.05 -38.95
C ALA A 373 -5.06 12.26 -40.26
N GLU A 374 -4.04 12.12 -41.09
CA GLU A 374 -4.01 11.05 -42.08
C GLU A 374 -3.70 9.73 -41.37
N GLU A 375 -4.73 9.16 -40.74
CA GLU A 375 -4.75 7.76 -40.32
C GLU A 375 -4.60 6.88 -41.54
N SER A 376 -3.36 6.48 -41.86
CA SER A 376 -3.15 5.37 -42.79
C SER A 376 -3.74 4.12 -42.13
N GLU A 377 -4.87 3.63 -42.66
CA GLU A 377 -5.45 2.36 -42.26
C GLU A 377 -4.39 1.26 -42.40
N LEU A 378 -3.96 0.73 -41.27
CA LEU A 378 -3.03 -0.39 -41.25
C LEU A 378 -3.68 -1.60 -41.96
N SER A 379 -2.90 -2.29 -42.78
CA SER A 379 -3.39 -3.54 -43.41
C SER A 379 -3.84 -4.52 -42.31
N THR A 380 -4.81 -5.38 -42.62
CA THR A 380 -5.33 -6.39 -41.67
C THR A 380 -4.21 -7.29 -41.13
N LEU A 381 -3.20 -7.56 -41.94
CA LEU A 381 -2.05 -8.39 -41.56
C LEU A 381 -1.17 -7.64 -40.55
N THR A 382 -0.86 -6.38 -40.79
CA THR A 382 -0.06 -5.53 -39.87
C THR A 382 -0.79 -5.33 -38.55
N TRP A 383 -2.11 -5.16 -38.58
CA TRP A 383 -2.95 -5.05 -37.40
C TRP A 383 -2.94 -6.34 -36.56
N SER A 384 -3.15 -7.51 -37.17
CA SER A 384 -3.18 -8.78 -36.45
C SER A 384 -1.80 -9.18 -35.89
N THR A 385 -0.74 -8.94 -36.65
CA THR A 385 0.63 -9.20 -36.17
C THR A 385 1.01 -8.29 -34.98
N GLY A 386 0.64 -7.00 -35.03
CA GLY A 386 0.87 -6.08 -33.91
C GLY A 386 0.12 -6.50 -32.64
N PHE A 387 -1.15 -6.89 -32.79
CA PHE A 387 -1.94 -7.39 -31.65
C PHE A 387 -1.36 -8.68 -31.05
N LEU A 388 -1.03 -9.67 -31.89
CA LEU A 388 -0.41 -10.92 -31.44
C LEU A 388 0.95 -10.70 -30.79
N THR A 389 1.78 -9.80 -31.32
CA THR A 389 3.07 -9.46 -30.73
C THR A 389 2.88 -8.85 -29.33
N THR A 390 1.92 -7.93 -29.17
CA THR A 390 1.60 -7.32 -27.86
C THR A 390 1.21 -8.37 -26.83
N LEU A 391 0.53 -9.41 -27.24
CA LEU A 391 -0.03 -10.44 -26.36
C LEU A 391 0.97 -11.57 -26.07
N LEU A 392 1.68 -12.05 -27.10
CA LEU A 392 2.55 -13.22 -27.00
C LEU A 392 3.96 -12.88 -26.53
N LEU A 393 4.49 -11.71 -26.88
CA LEU A 393 5.87 -11.36 -26.57
C LEU A 393 6.16 -11.34 -25.06
N PRO A 394 5.35 -10.70 -24.19
CA PRO A 394 5.56 -10.78 -22.75
C PRO A 394 5.46 -12.20 -22.19
N LEU A 395 4.58 -13.04 -22.77
CA LEU A 395 4.46 -14.43 -22.36
C LEU A 395 5.75 -15.22 -22.69
N VAL A 396 6.32 -15.02 -23.89
CA VAL A 396 7.60 -15.64 -24.27
C VAL A 396 8.73 -15.17 -23.33
N ILE A 397 8.79 -13.87 -23.00
CA ILE A 397 9.77 -13.33 -22.07
C ILE A 397 9.64 -13.99 -20.69
N LEU A 398 8.42 -14.13 -20.18
CA LEU A 398 8.16 -14.80 -18.90
C LEU A 398 8.61 -16.27 -18.92
N LEU A 399 8.29 -17.02 -19.99
CA LEU A 399 8.68 -18.42 -20.12
C LEU A 399 10.21 -18.59 -20.21
N VAL A 400 10.89 -17.72 -20.96
CA VAL A 400 12.36 -17.73 -21.03
C VAL A 400 12.98 -17.39 -19.68
N THR A 401 12.46 -16.36 -19.00
CA THR A 401 12.98 -15.97 -17.67
C THR A 401 12.76 -17.06 -16.63
N HIS A 402 11.59 -17.73 -16.67
CA HIS A 402 11.33 -18.91 -15.84
C HIS A 402 12.32 -20.04 -16.10
N GLY A 403 12.57 -20.38 -17.37
CA GLY A 403 13.53 -21.41 -17.71
C GLY A 403 14.97 -21.11 -17.25
N VAL A 404 15.35 -19.83 -17.19
CA VAL A 404 16.68 -19.40 -16.73
C VAL A 404 16.77 -19.37 -15.20
N LEU A 405 15.75 -18.86 -14.50
CA LEU A 405 15.77 -18.70 -13.04
C LEU A 405 15.25 -19.93 -12.29
N HIS A 406 14.75 -20.95 -12.99
CA HIS A 406 14.20 -22.19 -12.40
C HIS A 406 13.10 -21.91 -11.35
N ILE A 407 12.34 -20.83 -11.49
CA ILE A 407 11.25 -20.48 -10.58
C ILE A 407 10.13 -21.53 -10.76
N PRO A 408 9.67 -22.19 -9.69
CA PRO A 408 8.62 -23.22 -9.78
C PRO A 408 7.26 -22.57 -10.08
N LEU A 409 6.98 -22.29 -11.37
CA LEU A 409 5.79 -21.57 -11.85
C LEU A 409 4.47 -22.25 -11.53
N LEU A 410 4.46 -23.58 -11.52
CA LEU A 410 3.22 -24.37 -11.43
C LEU A 410 2.99 -24.93 -10.02
N GLU A 411 3.90 -24.71 -9.10
CA GLU A 411 3.82 -25.28 -7.75
C GLU A 411 2.94 -24.45 -6.80
N SER A 412 2.74 -23.15 -7.07
CA SER A 412 1.86 -22.33 -6.27
C SER A 412 0.91 -21.44 -7.09
N GLN A 413 -0.33 -21.34 -6.64
CA GLN A 413 -1.35 -20.46 -7.24
C GLN A 413 -0.92 -18.99 -7.17
N GLY A 414 -0.22 -18.59 -6.11
CA GLY A 414 0.30 -17.23 -5.93
C GLY A 414 1.28 -16.83 -7.02
N THR A 415 2.20 -17.74 -7.39
CA THR A 415 3.17 -17.51 -8.48
C THR A 415 2.47 -17.32 -9.83
N LEU A 416 1.44 -18.11 -10.13
CA LEU A 416 0.66 -17.96 -11.37
C LEU A 416 -0.04 -16.60 -11.46
N ILE A 417 -0.61 -16.12 -10.36
CA ILE A 417 -1.24 -14.79 -10.32
C ILE A 417 -0.20 -13.68 -10.50
N LEU A 418 0.96 -13.80 -9.87
CA LEU A 418 2.06 -12.84 -10.06
C LEU A 418 2.46 -12.76 -11.53
N LEU A 419 2.66 -13.89 -12.18
CA LEU A 419 3.04 -13.96 -13.58
C LEU A 419 1.95 -13.41 -14.51
N PHE A 420 0.68 -13.63 -14.20
CA PHE A 420 -0.44 -13.02 -14.90
C PHE A 420 -0.36 -11.48 -14.85
N PHE A 421 -0.08 -10.89 -13.70
CA PHE A 421 0.05 -9.43 -13.57
C PHE A 421 1.28 -8.89 -14.32
N ILE A 422 2.41 -9.59 -14.30
CA ILE A 422 3.59 -9.20 -15.09
C ILE A 422 3.25 -9.26 -16.57
N TRP A 423 2.55 -10.29 -17.01
CA TRP A 423 2.09 -10.41 -18.41
C TRP A 423 1.16 -9.24 -18.80
N VAL A 424 0.15 -8.92 -17.97
CA VAL A 424 -0.79 -7.81 -18.22
C VAL A 424 -0.05 -6.47 -18.31
N THR A 425 0.81 -6.16 -17.35
CA THR A 425 1.51 -4.88 -17.29
C THR A 425 2.51 -4.72 -18.41
N SER A 426 3.23 -5.78 -18.78
CA SER A 426 4.19 -5.79 -19.89
C SER A 426 3.48 -5.62 -21.23
N SER A 427 2.35 -6.29 -21.43
CA SER A 427 1.53 -6.15 -22.65
C SER A 427 0.96 -4.75 -22.77
N GLN A 428 0.52 -4.14 -21.66
CA GLN A 428 0.03 -2.76 -21.67
C GLN A 428 1.16 -1.76 -21.97
N ALA A 429 2.37 -1.99 -21.45
CA ALA A 429 3.52 -1.18 -21.78
C ALA A 429 3.84 -1.22 -23.29
N ILE A 430 3.84 -2.41 -23.91
CA ILE A 430 4.04 -2.56 -25.35
C ILE A 430 2.94 -1.85 -26.13
N LEU A 431 1.67 -2.01 -25.74
CA LEU A 431 0.54 -1.33 -26.38
C LEU A 431 0.70 0.20 -26.32
N SER A 432 1.11 0.75 -25.18
CA SER A 432 1.34 2.19 -25.03
C SER A 432 2.47 2.70 -25.92
N LEU A 433 3.49 1.89 -26.16
CA LEU A 433 4.63 2.22 -26.99
C LEU A 433 4.28 2.16 -28.50
N THR A 434 3.38 1.28 -28.91
CA THR A 434 2.91 1.22 -30.32
C THR A 434 2.16 2.50 -30.73
N HIS A 435 1.53 3.21 -29.78
CA HIS A 435 0.92 4.52 -30.04
C HIS A 435 1.94 5.64 -30.31
N LEU A 436 3.20 5.50 -29.89
CA LEU A 436 4.24 6.52 -30.04
C LEU A 436 4.91 6.51 -31.42
N ARG A 437 4.30 6.09 -32.52
CA ARG A 437 4.86 6.10 -33.91
C ARG A 437 6.40 5.94 -34.06
N ALA A 438 7.14 5.92 -32.93
CA ALA A 438 8.59 5.74 -32.87
C ALA A 438 9.04 4.30 -33.22
N VAL A 439 8.10 3.35 -33.32
CA VAL A 439 8.35 1.92 -33.47
C VAL A 439 8.59 1.52 -34.94
N ALA A 440 8.63 2.45 -35.87
CA ALA A 440 8.84 2.15 -37.31
C ALA A 440 10.23 1.55 -37.62
N SER A 441 11.19 1.59 -36.68
CA SER A 441 12.52 1.00 -36.87
C SER A 441 12.65 -0.32 -36.11
N TRP A 442 13.04 -1.40 -36.80
CA TRP A 442 13.32 -2.69 -36.15
C TRP A 442 14.36 -2.60 -35.01
N LYS A 443 15.31 -1.64 -35.11
CA LYS A 443 16.31 -1.38 -34.06
C LYS A 443 15.68 -0.88 -32.77
N VAL A 444 14.69 0.00 -32.87
CA VAL A 444 13.94 0.50 -31.71
C VAL A 444 13.11 -0.61 -31.10
N SER A 445 12.41 -1.41 -31.92
CA SER A 445 11.63 -2.55 -31.43
C SER A 445 12.52 -3.60 -30.76
N ALA A 446 13.69 -3.90 -31.31
CA ALA A 446 14.65 -4.81 -30.69
C ALA A 446 15.21 -4.27 -29.37
N ALA A 447 15.57 -2.98 -29.32
CA ALA A 447 16.05 -2.35 -28.07
C ALA A 447 14.97 -2.37 -26.98
N MET A 448 13.70 -2.12 -27.33
CA MET A 448 12.57 -2.19 -26.40
C MET A 448 12.34 -3.61 -25.88
N LEU A 449 12.46 -4.62 -26.76
CA LEU A 449 12.35 -6.03 -26.38
C LEU A 449 13.44 -6.40 -25.36
N VAL A 450 14.69 -6.05 -25.66
CA VAL A 450 15.82 -6.32 -24.75
C VAL A 450 15.64 -5.60 -23.42
N THR A 451 15.20 -4.34 -23.45
CA THR A 451 14.93 -3.57 -22.23
C THR A 451 13.82 -4.22 -21.40
N LEU A 452 12.70 -4.62 -22.03
CA LEU A 452 11.60 -5.28 -21.33
C LEU A 452 12.04 -6.62 -20.73
N MET A 453 12.79 -7.42 -21.49
CA MET A 453 13.35 -8.69 -21.00
C MET A 453 14.27 -8.47 -19.80
N LEU A 454 15.14 -7.47 -19.87
CA LEU A 454 16.04 -7.10 -18.76
C LEU A 454 15.24 -6.64 -17.53
N VAL A 455 14.21 -5.83 -17.70
CA VAL A 455 13.36 -5.36 -16.61
C VAL A 455 12.63 -6.53 -15.94
N VAL A 456 12.00 -7.41 -16.70
CA VAL A 456 11.29 -8.59 -16.17
C VAL A 456 12.26 -9.51 -15.43
N PHE A 457 13.42 -9.81 -16.04
CA PHE A 457 14.45 -10.64 -15.41
C PHE A 457 14.95 -10.03 -14.10
N THR A 458 15.32 -8.74 -14.13
CA THR A 458 15.80 -8.04 -12.93
C THR A 458 14.74 -8.01 -11.83
N TYR A 459 13.47 -7.81 -12.20
CA TYR A 459 12.38 -7.81 -11.24
C TYR A 459 12.19 -9.17 -10.59
N LEU A 460 12.11 -10.26 -11.36
CA LEU A 460 11.95 -11.61 -10.82
C LEU A 460 13.16 -12.03 -9.97
N PHE A 461 14.38 -11.73 -10.43
CA PHE A 461 15.59 -11.98 -9.65
C PHE A 461 15.60 -11.21 -8.33
N ALA A 462 15.18 -9.93 -8.35
CA ALA A 462 15.12 -9.10 -7.15
C ALA A 462 14.05 -9.62 -6.16
N VAL A 463 12.89 -10.05 -6.64
CA VAL A 463 11.83 -10.63 -5.81
C VAL A 463 12.30 -11.93 -5.17
N GLU A 464 12.92 -12.82 -5.94
CA GLU A 464 13.43 -14.10 -5.42
C GLU A 464 14.52 -13.88 -4.37
N THR A 465 15.52 -13.04 -4.69
CA THR A 465 16.59 -12.69 -3.75
C THR A 465 16.03 -12.04 -2.47
N PHE A 466 15.04 -11.18 -2.61
CA PHE A 466 14.39 -10.52 -1.48
C PHE A 466 13.57 -11.51 -0.63
N THR A 467 12.93 -12.49 -1.26
CA THR A 467 12.20 -13.56 -0.55
C THR A 467 13.14 -14.39 0.32
N HIS A 468 14.26 -14.84 -0.23
CA HIS A 468 15.28 -15.55 0.54
C HIS A 468 15.93 -14.70 1.65
N PHE A 469 16.05 -13.41 1.39
CA PHE A 469 16.53 -12.47 2.40
C PHE A 469 15.54 -12.34 3.56
N LEU A 470 14.24 -12.16 3.28
CA LEU A 470 13.22 -11.91 4.31
C LEU A 470 12.84 -13.19 5.07
N TYR A 471 12.67 -14.28 4.33
CA TYR A 471 12.30 -15.62 4.81
C TYR A 471 13.37 -16.63 4.38
N PRO A 472 14.38 -16.91 5.24
CA PRO A 472 15.46 -17.85 4.89
C PRO A 472 14.99 -19.29 4.78
N ASP A 473 13.91 -19.65 5.46
CA ASP A 473 13.32 -20.99 5.42
C ASP A 473 12.30 -21.10 4.27
N PRO A 474 12.61 -21.85 3.19
CA PRO A 474 11.69 -22.03 2.07
C PRO A 474 10.39 -22.76 2.48
N GLU A 475 10.42 -23.59 3.53
CA GLU A 475 9.23 -24.33 3.99
C GLU A 475 8.22 -23.38 4.65
N GLU A 476 8.68 -22.34 5.33
CA GLU A 476 7.82 -21.28 5.87
C GLU A 476 7.05 -20.58 4.75
N VAL A 477 7.73 -20.19 3.67
CA VAL A 477 7.10 -19.56 2.50
C VAL A 477 6.11 -20.52 1.84
N ALA A 478 6.48 -21.78 1.64
CA ALA A 478 5.61 -22.81 1.07
C ALA A 478 4.35 -23.04 1.93
N SER A 479 4.48 -22.95 3.26
CA SER A 479 3.34 -23.08 4.18
C SER A 479 2.30 -21.98 3.98
N TYR A 480 2.73 -20.73 3.78
CA TYR A 480 1.85 -19.59 3.51
C TYR A 480 1.09 -19.74 2.18
N PHE A 481 1.77 -20.18 1.12
CA PHE A 481 1.13 -20.45 -0.16
C PHE A 481 0.12 -21.60 -0.08
N ARG A 482 0.43 -22.66 0.69
CA ARG A 482 -0.51 -23.77 0.91
C ARG A 482 -1.75 -23.32 1.68
N ALA A 483 -1.58 -22.52 2.72
CA ALA A 483 -2.69 -21.96 3.50
C ALA A 483 -3.60 -21.03 2.67
N ALA A 484 -3.03 -20.27 1.76
CA ALA A 484 -3.74 -19.34 0.90
C ALA A 484 -4.39 -20.01 -0.33
N ALA A 485 -4.09 -21.30 -0.60
CA ALA A 485 -4.55 -21.97 -1.82
C ALA A 485 -6.08 -22.02 -1.92
N LEU A 486 -6.59 -21.56 -3.05
CA LEU A 486 -8.01 -21.63 -3.40
C LEU A 486 -8.37 -23.05 -3.92
N PRO A 487 -9.64 -23.48 -3.79
CA PRO A 487 -10.10 -24.68 -4.43
C PRO A 487 -9.79 -24.65 -5.93
N ARG A 488 -9.16 -25.71 -6.46
CA ARG A 488 -8.61 -25.74 -7.83
C ARG A 488 -9.63 -25.29 -8.90
N ARG A 489 -10.88 -25.76 -8.82
CA ARG A 489 -11.92 -25.38 -9.79
C ARG A 489 -12.24 -23.89 -9.77
N LEU A 490 -12.27 -23.28 -8.58
CA LEU A 490 -12.52 -21.84 -8.43
C LEU A 490 -11.34 -21.06 -8.99
N PHE A 491 -10.11 -21.45 -8.65
CA PHE A 491 -8.89 -20.84 -9.13
C PHE A 491 -8.81 -20.87 -10.68
N ASP A 492 -8.97 -22.05 -11.28
CA ASP A 492 -8.93 -22.24 -12.74
C ASP A 492 -9.99 -21.37 -13.43
N SER A 493 -11.21 -21.31 -12.88
CA SER A 493 -12.30 -20.47 -13.42
C SER A 493 -11.98 -18.98 -13.35
N LEU A 494 -11.38 -18.51 -12.26
CA LEU A 494 -10.94 -17.12 -12.09
C LEU A 494 -9.83 -16.76 -13.07
N VAL A 495 -8.81 -17.63 -13.22
CA VAL A 495 -7.69 -17.40 -14.14
C VAL A 495 -8.18 -17.37 -15.59
N VAL A 496 -8.98 -18.34 -16.01
CA VAL A 496 -9.54 -18.39 -17.38
C VAL A 496 -10.45 -17.17 -17.62
N GLY A 497 -11.35 -16.85 -16.69
CA GLY A 497 -12.27 -15.73 -16.83
C GLY A 497 -11.56 -14.38 -16.92
N THR A 498 -10.59 -14.12 -16.05
CA THR A 498 -9.80 -12.86 -16.06
C THR A 498 -8.93 -12.77 -17.30
N THR A 499 -8.32 -13.87 -17.75
CA THR A 499 -7.52 -13.93 -18.98
C THR A 499 -8.38 -13.60 -20.20
N LEU A 500 -9.55 -14.22 -20.34
CA LEU A 500 -10.47 -13.95 -21.44
C LEU A 500 -10.95 -12.50 -21.45
N LEU A 501 -11.34 -11.95 -20.29
CA LEU A 501 -11.74 -10.54 -20.16
C LEU A 501 -10.60 -9.59 -20.55
N THR A 502 -9.37 -9.90 -20.16
CA THR A 502 -8.19 -9.10 -20.50
C THR A 502 -7.93 -9.11 -22.01
N ILE A 503 -7.95 -10.30 -22.63
CA ILE A 503 -7.75 -10.45 -24.08
C ILE A 503 -8.84 -9.71 -24.86
N LEU A 504 -10.12 -9.88 -24.49
CA LEU A 504 -11.24 -9.19 -25.14
C LEU A 504 -11.17 -7.68 -24.96
N GLY A 505 -10.82 -7.22 -23.77
CA GLY A 505 -10.62 -5.80 -23.48
C GLY A 505 -9.51 -5.19 -24.34
N TRP A 506 -8.36 -5.85 -24.45
CA TRP A 506 -7.27 -5.39 -25.29
C TRP A 506 -7.59 -5.46 -26.78
N PHE A 507 -8.26 -6.51 -27.23
CA PHE A 507 -8.74 -6.59 -28.60
C PHE A 507 -9.63 -5.40 -28.96
N TYR A 508 -10.57 -5.06 -28.08
CA TYR A 508 -11.45 -3.89 -28.25
C TYR A 508 -10.66 -2.57 -28.28
N LEU A 509 -9.77 -2.35 -27.29
CA LEU A 509 -8.95 -1.14 -27.20
C LEU A 509 -8.01 -1.01 -28.39
N TYR A 510 -7.35 -2.10 -28.79
CA TYR A 510 -6.43 -2.12 -29.92
C TYR A 510 -7.14 -1.84 -31.24
N ALA A 511 -8.31 -2.45 -31.45
CA ALA A 511 -9.13 -2.21 -32.64
C ALA A 511 -9.57 -0.73 -32.75
N ARG A 512 -10.04 -0.17 -31.62
CA ARG A 512 -10.47 1.25 -31.55
C ARG A 512 -9.32 2.21 -31.79
N ALA A 513 -8.14 1.92 -31.24
CA ALA A 513 -6.94 2.74 -31.42
C ALA A 513 -6.45 2.80 -32.88
N HIS A 514 -6.81 1.82 -33.70
CA HIS A 514 -6.43 1.73 -35.12
C HIS A 514 -7.63 2.00 -36.08
N GLY A 515 -8.59 2.81 -35.62
CA GLY A 515 -9.69 3.30 -36.46
C GLY A 515 -10.77 2.25 -36.80
N ARG A 516 -10.67 1.02 -36.25
CA ARG A 516 -11.70 -0.01 -36.48
C ARG A 516 -12.87 0.16 -35.53
N THR A 517 -14.05 0.44 -36.03
CA THR A 517 -15.28 0.51 -35.27
C THR A 517 -15.86 -0.87 -35.02
N ILE A 518 -15.75 -1.38 -33.80
CA ILE A 518 -16.48 -2.57 -33.36
C ILE A 518 -17.85 -2.10 -32.88
N ARG A 519 -18.91 -2.54 -33.58
CA ARG A 519 -20.29 -2.28 -33.13
C ARG A 519 -20.56 -3.11 -31.88
N ILE A 520 -20.68 -2.48 -30.75
CA ILE A 520 -21.15 -3.09 -29.50
C ILE A 520 -22.67 -2.93 -29.40
N PRO A 521 -23.40 -3.91 -28.84
CA PRO A 521 -24.83 -3.78 -28.61
C PRO A 521 -25.14 -2.53 -27.77
N GLY A 522 -26.21 -1.80 -28.09
CA GLY A 522 -26.55 -0.54 -27.40
C GLY A 522 -26.74 -0.65 -25.88
N TRP A 523 -27.19 -1.82 -25.39
CA TRP A 523 -27.28 -2.07 -23.94
C TRP A 523 -25.89 -2.11 -23.28
N VAL A 524 -24.86 -2.61 -23.96
CA VAL A 524 -23.46 -2.61 -23.45
C VAL A 524 -22.95 -1.17 -23.37
N GLU A 525 -23.21 -0.36 -24.40
CA GLU A 525 -22.81 1.05 -24.42
C GLU A 525 -23.47 1.81 -23.27
N THR A 526 -24.77 1.65 -23.06
CA THR A 526 -25.51 2.25 -21.95
C THR A 526 -24.96 1.78 -20.60
N PHE A 527 -24.67 0.51 -20.45
CA PHE A 527 -24.07 -0.06 -19.24
C PHE A 527 -22.68 0.56 -18.96
N LEU A 528 -21.82 0.66 -19.96
CA LEU A 528 -20.48 1.28 -19.81
C LEU A 528 -20.58 2.76 -19.43
N GLN A 529 -21.55 3.51 -20.02
CA GLN A 529 -21.80 4.91 -19.63
C GLN A 529 -22.26 5.02 -18.19
N GLN A 530 -23.19 4.18 -17.75
CA GLN A 530 -23.65 4.15 -16.34
C GLN A 530 -22.51 3.78 -15.40
N LEU A 531 -21.68 2.82 -15.77
CA LEU A 531 -20.51 2.41 -15.01
C LEU A 531 -19.48 3.55 -14.91
N TYR A 532 -19.25 4.28 -16.00
CA TYR A 532 -18.38 5.46 -16.00
C TYR A 532 -18.89 6.53 -15.03
N VAL A 533 -20.18 6.84 -15.07
CA VAL A 533 -20.82 7.81 -14.14
C VAL A 533 -20.70 7.34 -12.70
N LEU A 534 -20.89 6.05 -12.45
CA LEU A 534 -20.76 5.43 -11.13
C LEU A 534 -19.35 5.59 -10.56
N PHE A 535 -18.32 5.30 -11.36
CA PHE A 535 -16.91 5.42 -10.95
C PHE A 535 -16.46 6.87 -10.83
N MET A 536 -16.90 7.75 -11.72
CA MET A 536 -16.65 9.20 -11.63
C MET A 536 -17.18 9.77 -10.32
N ASN A 537 -18.35 9.29 -9.87
CA ASN A 537 -18.96 9.66 -8.59
C ASN A 537 -18.51 8.80 -7.40
N ARG A 538 -17.43 8.01 -7.55
CA ARG A 538 -16.83 7.20 -6.48
C ARG A 538 -17.82 6.24 -5.82
N LEU A 539 -18.66 5.57 -6.63
CA LEU A 539 -19.70 4.64 -6.19
C LEU A 539 -20.73 5.29 -5.25
N TYR A 540 -20.83 6.60 -5.21
CA TYR A 540 -21.68 7.37 -4.27
C TYR A 540 -21.43 7.06 -2.78
N LEU A 541 -20.31 6.42 -2.44
CA LEU A 541 -19.95 6.02 -1.07
C LEU A 541 -19.86 7.23 -0.13
N ASP A 542 -19.36 8.36 -0.63
CA ASP A 542 -19.31 9.61 0.13
C ASP A 542 -20.70 10.04 0.64
N GLN A 543 -21.73 9.88 -0.20
CA GLN A 543 -23.12 10.19 0.17
C GLN A 543 -23.68 9.17 1.16
N LEU A 544 -23.33 7.88 0.99
CA LEU A 544 -23.75 6.81 1.90
C LEU A 544 -23.20 7.07 3.31
N TYR A 545 -21.91 7.41 3.43
CA TYR A 545 -21.30 7.74 4.72
C TYR A 545 -21.90 8.98 5.38
N LEU A 546 -22.23 10.01 4.60
CA LEU A 546 -22.90 11.21 5.12
C LEU A 546 -24.31 10.88 5.62
N LYS A 547 -25.06 10.03 4.90
CA LYS A 547 -26.39 9.56 5.36
C LYS A 547 -26.28 8.72 6.64
N GLY A 548 -25.33 7.78 6.71
CA GLY A 548 -25.05 6.98 7.89
C GLY A 548 -24.68 7.84 9.11
N GLY A 549 -23.80 8.82 8.93
CA GLY A 549 -23.42 9.76 9.98
C GLY A 549 -24.60 10.58 10.51
N ARG A 550 -25.49 11.07 9.64
CA ARG A 550 -26.72 11.78 10.05
C ARG A 550 -27.67 10.86 10.82
N LEU A 551 -27.81 9.60 10.39
CA LEU A 551 -28.62 8.62 11.10
C LEU A 551 -28.10 8.38 12.52
N LEU A 552 -26.77 8.14 12.66
CA LEU A 552 -26.14 7.96 13.97
C LEU A 552 -26.33 9.17 14.89
N LEU A 553 -26.15 10.39 14.37
CA LEU A 553 -26.41 11.62 15.12
C LEU A 553 -27.87 11.73 15.55
N SER A 554 -28.81 11.36 14.68
CA SER A 554 -30.25 11.38 15.03
C SER A 554 -30.60 10.36 16.11
N VAL A 555 -29.97 9.17 16.09
CA VAL A 555 -30.13 8.15 17.12
C VAL A 555 -29.51 8.62 18.44
N ALA A 556 -28.29 9.17 18.42
CA ALA A 556 -27.63 9.71 19.59
C ALA A 556 -28.46 10.80 20.27
N HIS A 557 -29.01 11.73 19.48
CA HIS A 557 -29.88 12.81 20.01
C HIS A 557 -31.19 12.29 20.59
N ARG A 558 -31.78 11.20 20.04
CA ARG A 558 -32.97 10.55 20.62
C ARG A 558 -32.64 9.84 21.93
N LEU A 559 -31.45 9.21 22.02
CA LEU A 559 -31.00 8.57 23.26
C LEU A 559 -30.72 9.61 24.36
N GLU A 560 -30.07 10.71 24.02
CA GLU A 560 -29.82 11.82 24.93
C GLU A 560 -31.14 12.36 25.52
N LYS A 561 -32.16 12.61 24.66
CA LYS A 561 -33.49 13.04 25.11
C LYS A 561 -34.27 12.03 25.98
N ARG A 562 -33.88 10.75 25.93
CA ARG A 562 -34.49 9.70 26.78
C ARG A 562 -33.77 9.52 28.10
N LEU A 563 -32.52 9.96 28.19
CA LEU A 563 -31.67 9.86 29.38
C LEU A 563 -31.68 11.16 30.21
N SER A 564 -32.06 12.29 29.58
CA SER A 564 -32.33 13.57 30.23
C SER A 564 -33.77 13.65 30.67
#